data_80fcdb99061a4df99aacc531e6788db6
#
_entry.id   80fcdb99061a4df99aacc531e6788db6
#
_cell.length_a   1.000
_cell.length_b   1.000
_cell.length_c   1.000
_cell.angle_alpha   90.00
_cell.angle_beta   90.00
_cell.angle_gamma   90.00
#
_symmetry.space_group_name_H-M   'P 1'
#
loop_
_entity.id
_entity.type
_entity.pdbx_description
1 polymer ?
#
loop_
_entity_poly.entity_id
_entity_poly.type
_entity_poly.pdbx_seq_one_letter_code
_entity_poly.pdbx_strand_id
1 'polypeptide(L)'
;DDAILEIKTVDFLAFRDGWLIQDGFIEAPPHIEIQVQHQMLVSGLRRAYLGVMVGGNRIEVIERIADDQVHAGILARAAQFWQSIDAGIAPDPVMPDDADAVIAMNQFAKPGKLMDARGNPDLVTALAEYERLGKEGRKIDEERKVRKADLLQLIGDHEKVIADGFTISAGMVGPATVSYEREGYRAFRVFAKKVAAKAAD
;
A
#
# COMPACT_ATOMS: atom_id res chain seq x y z
N ASP A 1 23.27 3.20 -33.23
CA ASP A 1 22.53 2.04 -32.67
C ASP A 1 21.26 2.56 -32.06
N ASP A 2 20.14 1.96 -32.41
CA ASP A 2 18.84 2.33 -31.86
C ASP A 2 18.73 1.91 -30.40
N ALA A 3 18.18 2.79 -29.56
CA ALA A 3 17.98 2.55 -28.15
C ALA A 3 16.66 3.18 -27.71
N ILE A 4 16.09 2.67 -26.62
CA ILE A 4 14.93 3.27 -25.97
C ILE A 4 15.39 4.45 -25.13
N LEU A 5 14.60 5.54 -25.11
CA LEU A 5 14.72 6.61 -24.14
C LEU A 5 13.46 6.66 -23.31
N GLU A 6 13.56 6.29 -22.04
CA GLU A 6 12.52 6.47 -21.05
C GLU A 6 12.82 7.70 -20.20
N ILE A 7 11.84 8.60 -20.02
CA ILE A 7 12.01 9.83 -19.24
C ILE A 7 11.14 9.80 -18.01
N LYS A 8 11.73 10.09 -16.86
CA LYS A 8 11.05 10.19 -15.56
C LYS A 8 11.30 11.55 -14.92
N THR A 9 10.29 12.09 -14.28
CA THR A 9 10.43 13.24 -13.37
C THR A 9 10.17 12.76 -11.95
N VAL A 10 11.07 13.07 -11.04
CA VAL A 10 10.99 12.63 -9.64
C VAL A 10 11.33 13.79 -8.71
N ASP A 11 10.60 13.87 -7.59
CA ASP A 11 10.95 14.77 -6.50
C ASP A 11 12.29 14.40 -5.86
N PHE A 12 13.01 15.39 -5.34
CA PHE A 12 14.33 15.16 -4.74
C PHE A 12 14.29 14.18 -3.55
N LEU A 13 13.28 14.26 -2.69
CA LEU A 13 13.15 13.36 -1.55
C LEU A 13 12.80 11.94 -2.00
N ALA A 14 11.88 11.82 -2.95
CA ALA A 14 11.51 10.53 -3.53
C ALA A 14 12.69 9.87 -4.27
N PHE A 15 13.55 10.66 -4.93
CA PHE A 15 14.78 10.14 -5.53
C PHE A 15 15.77 9.66 -4.48
N ARG A 16 16.02 10.46 -3.44
CA ARG A 16 16.93 10.10 -2.35
C ARG A 16 16.51 8.84 -1.59
N ASP A 17 15.20 8.71 -1.32
CA ASP A 17 14.68 7.67 -0.43
C ASP A 17 14.23 6.40 -1.19
N GLY A 18 13.94 6.50 -2.49
CA GLY A 18 13.40 5.40 -3.30
C GLY A 18 14.36 4.84 -4.36
N TRP A 19 15.49 5.50 -4.64
CA TRP A 19 16.46 5.04 -5.60
C TRP A 19 17.74 4.58 -4.90
N LEU A 20 18.31 3.46 -5.32
CA LEU A 20 19.58 3.00 -4.78
C LEU A 20 20.72 3.75 -5.48
N ILE A 21 21.53 4.46 -4.70
CA ILE A 21 22.69 5.20 -5.21
C ILE A 21 23.92 4.69 -4.46
N GLN A 22 24.76 3.92 -5.14
CA GLN A 22 25.97 3.35 -4.55
C GLN A 22 27.11 3.37 -5.55
N ASP A 23 28.28 3.88 -5.15
CA ASP A 23 29.51 3.87 -5.91
C ASP A 23 29.40 4.40 -7.35
N GLY A 24 28.55 5.42 -7.55
CA GLY A 24 28.28 6.00 -8.88
C GLY A 24 27.28 5.21 -9.72
N PHE A 25 26.76 4.10 -9.21
CA PHE A 25 25.68 3.33 -9.79
C PHE A 25 24.33 3.83 -9.27
N ILE A 26 23.38 3.98 -10.17
CA ILE A 26 22.01 4.38 -9.84
C ILE A 26 21.07 3.28 -10.31
N GLU A 27 20.27 2.75 -9.37
CA GLU A 27 19.23 1.77 -9.65
C GLU A 27 17.85 2.40 -9.35
N ALA A 28 16.95 2.31 -10.32
CA ALA A 28 15.60 2.79 -10.18
C ALA A 28 14.75 1.83 -9.32
N PRO A 29 13.62 2.29 -8.77
CA PRO A 29 12.65 1.41 -8.16
C PRO A 29 12.26 0.24 -9.08
N PRO A 30 12.00 -0.97 -8.55
CA PRO A 30 11.79 -2.19 -9.35
C PRO A 30 10.75 -2.05 -10.47
N HIS A 31 9.68 -1.29 -10.24
CA HIS A 31 8.64 -1.08 -11.26
C HIS A 31 9.14 -0.27 -12.47
N ILE A 32 10.11 0.64 -12.28
CA ILE A 32 10.71 1.40 -13.37
C ILE A 32 11.73 0.51 -14.12
N GLU A 33 12.53 -0.27 -13.39
CA GLU A 33 13.48 -1.22 -14.01
C GLU A 33 12.72 -2.25 -14.87
N ILE A 34 11.65 -2.84 -14.35
CA ILE A 34 10.81 -3.78 -15.10
C ILE A 34 10.15 -3.10 -16.31
N GLN A 35 9.70 -1.84 -16.18
CA GLN A 35 9.14 -1.09 -17.31
C GLN A 35 10.15 -0.95 -18.43
N VAL A 36 11.39 -0.55 -18.16
CA VAL A 36 12.44 -0.39 -19.15
C VAL A 36 12.79 -1.73 -19.81
N GLN A 37 12.89 -2.80 -19.02
CA GLN A 37 13.12 -4.16 -19.54
C GLN A 37 11.95 -4.64 -20.43
N HIS A 38 10.73 -4.36 -20.04
CA HIS A 38 9.56 -4.68 -20.86
C HIS A 38 9.54 -3.92 -22.19
N GLN A 39 9.90 -2.65 -22.19
CA GLN A 39 10.01 -1.86 -23.42
C GLN A 39 11.08 -2.43 -24.36
N MET A 40 12.23 -2.85 -23.84
CA MET A 40 13.28 -3.52 -24.63
C MET A 40 12.79 -4.87 -25.18
N LEU A 41 12.07 -5.65 -24.36
CA LEU A 41 11.47 -6.92 -24.79
C LEU A 41 10.52 -6.74 -25.98
N VAL A 42 9.59 -5.77 -25.88
CA VAL A 42 8.56 -5.56 -26.91
C VAL A 42 9.13 -4.94 -28.18
N SER A 43 10.11 -4.05 -28.07
CA SER A 43 10.73 -3.40 -29.22
C SER A 43 11.79 -4.25 -29.91
N GLY A 44 12.32 -5.26 -29.22
CA GLY A 44 13.48 -6.04 -29.67
C GLY A 44 14.82 -5.31 -29.54
N LEU A 45 14.84 -4.10 -28.95
CA LEU A 45 16.04 -3.33 -28.71
C LEU A 45 16.77 -3.86 -27.47
N ARG A 46 18.11 -3.83 -27.53
CA ARG A 46 18.95 -4.40 -26.45
C ARG A 46 19.50 -3.35 -25.50
N ARG A 47 19.21 -2.05 -25.75
CA ARG A 47 19.73 -0.93 -24.97
C ARG A 47 18.64 0.09 -24.71
N ALA A 48 18.66 0.65 -23.51
CA ALA A 48 17.79 1.74 -23.11
C ALA A 48 18.56 2.78 -22.30
N TYR A 49 18.12 4.03 -22.38
CA TYR A 49 18.56 5.11 -21.51
C TYR A 49 17.37 5.58 -20.68
N LEU A 50 17.55 5.61 -19.37
CA LEU A 50 16.60 6.17 -18.44
C LEU A 50 17.07 7.59 -18.08
N GLY A 51 16.39 8.61 -18.62
CA GLY A 51 16.61 10.01 -18.32
C GLY A 51 15.75 10.45 -17.13
N VAL A 52 16.37 10.86 -16.04
CA VAL A 52 15.65 11.19 -14.79
C VAL A 52 15.85 12.66 -14.44
N MET A 53 14.76 13.43 -14.48
CA MET A 53 14.72 14.83 -14.00
C MET A 53 14.46 14.82 -12.50
N VAL A 54 15.46 15.13 -11.70
CA VAL A 54 15.38 15.16 -10.23
C VAL A 54 15.15 16.58 -9.74
N GLY A 55 14.07 16.82 -8.99
CA GLY A 55 13.76 18.11 -8.37
C GLY A 55 13.63 19.28 -9.39
N GLY A 56 13.46 18.98 -10.68
CA GLY A 56 13.29 19.96 -11.74
C GLY A 56 14.55 20.64 -12.24
N ASN A 57 15.73 20.34 -11.70
CA ASN A 57 16.99 21.04 -12.02
C ASN A 57 18.23 20.12 -12.19
N ARG A 58 18.10 18.84 -11.94
CA ARG A 58 19.19 17.86 -12.11
C ARG A 58 18.74 16.74 -13.04
N ILE A 59 19.58 16.37 -14.01
CA ILE A 59 19.31 15.27 -14.93
C ILE A 59 20.34 14.16 -14.68
N GLU A 60 19.84 12.96 -14.44
CA GLU A 60 20.62 11.73 -14.46
C GLU A 60 20.29 10.96 -15.74
N VAL A 61 21.31 10.36 -16.35
CA VAL A 61 21.14 9.47 -17.51
C VAL A 61 21.77 8.13 -17.17
N ILE A 62 20.93 7.10 -17.18
CA ILE A 62 21.30 5.76 -16.72
C ILE A 62 21.13 4.80 -17.89
N GLU A 63 22.19 4.14 -18.28
CA GLU A 63 22.12 3.10 -19.31
C GLU A 63 21.62 1.79 -18.74
N ARG A 64 20.78 1.10 -19.52
CA ARG A 64 20.30 -0.26 -19.23
C ARG A 64 20.50 -1.16 -20.44
N ILE A 65 20.92 -2.37 -20.16
CA ILE A 65 21.05 -3.44 -21.16
C ILE A 65 19.93 -4.46 -20.91
N ALA A 66 19.43 -5.04 -21.99
CA ALA A 66 18.39 -6.04 -21.91
C ALA A 66 18.87 -7.29 -21.14
N ASP A 67 18.10 -7.69 -20.16
CA ASP A 67 18.31 -8.89 -19.35
C ASP A 67 17.36 -10.00 -19.79
N ASP A 68 17.92 -11.05 -20.37
CA ASP A 68 17.13 -12.16 -20.90
C ASP A 68 16.41 -12.97 -19.80
N GLN A 69 16.92 -12.99 -18.57
CA GLN A 69 16.24 -13.65 -17.45
C GLN A 69 15.02 -12.83 -17.01
N VAL A 70 15.15 -11.52 -16.92
CA VAL A 70 14.03 -10.62 -16.63
C VAL A 70 12.99 -10.72 -17.75
N HIS A 71 13.39 -10.72 -19.01
CA HIS A 71 12.49 -10.89 -20.16
C HIS A 71 11.71 -12.22 -20.09
N ALA A 72 12.39 -13.33 -19.80
CA ALA A 72 11.75 -14.62 -19.63
C ALA A 72 10.75 -14.61 -18.47
N GLY A 73 11.07 -13.95 -17.36
CA GLY A 73 10.18 -13.76 -16.21
C GLY A 73 8.94 -12.96 -16.57
N ILE A 74 9.08 -11.86 -17.31
CA ILE A 74 7.95 -11.04 -17.80
C ILE A 74 7.03 -11.88 -18.69
N LEU A 75 7.58 -12.61 -19.66
CA LEU A 75 6.80 -13.47 -20.57
C LEU A 75 6.05 -14.59 -19.83
N ALA A 76 6.70 -15.25 -18.86
CA ALA A 76 6.08 -16.28 -18.05
C ALA A 76 4.90 -15.75 -17.23
N ARG A 77 5.05 -14.59 -16.61
CA ARG A 77 3.98 -13.93 -15.85
C ARG A 77 2.83 -13.49 -16.74
N ALA A 78 3.11 -12.91 -17.90
CA ALA A 78 2.11 -12.53 -18.87
C ALA A 78 1.32 -13.76 -19.37
N ALA A 79 2.01 -14.86 -19.68
CA ALA A 79 1.36 -16.11 -20.10
C ALA A 79 0.44 -16.68 -19.01
N GLN A 80 0.87 -16.71 -17.76
CA GLN A 80 0.04 -17.14 -16.62
C GLN A 80 -1.21 -16.28 -16.47
N PHE A 81 -1.08 -14.96 -16.61
CA PHE A 81 -2.20 -14.04 -16.53
C PHE A 81 -3.23 -14.30 -17.65
N TRP A 82 -2.78 -14.45 -18.88
CA TRP A 82 -3.68 -14.76 -20.00
C TRP A 82 -4.35 -16.12 -19.86
N GLN A 83 -3.63 -17.14 -19.38
CA GLN A 83 -4.21 -18.45 -19.09
C GLN A 83 -5.31 -18.37 -18.01
N SER A 84 -5.14 -17.53 -16.99
CA SER A 84 -6.17 -17.32 -15.97
C SER A 84 -7.43 -16.67 -16.55
N ILE A 85 -7.27 -15.72 -17.47
CA ILE A 85 -8.39 -15.08 -18.18
C ILE A 85 -9.15 -16.12 -19.03
N ASP A 86 -8.43 -16.91 -19.83
CA ASP A 86 -9.03 -17.92 -20.70
C ASP A 86 -9.76 -19.00 -19.89
N ALA A 87 -9.26 -19.33 -18.72
CA ALA A 87 -9.90 -20.26 -17.79
C ALA A 87 -11.05 -19.64 -16.98
N GLY A 88 -11.24 -18.31 -17.02
CA GLY A 88 -12.20 -17.60 -16.19
C GLY A 88 -11.89 -17.66 -14.68
N ILE A 89 -10.61 -17.86 -14.32
CA ILE A 89 -10.13 -17.97 -12.96
C ILE A 89 -9.37 -16.69 -12.62
N ALA A 90 -9.86 -15.93 -11.63
CA ALA A 90 -9.13 -14.78 -11.14
C ALA A 90 -7.80 -15.21 -10.48
N PRO A 91 -6.70 -14.50 -10.69
CA PRO A 91 -5.46 -14.78 -9.96
C PRO A 91 -5.66 -14.61 -8.46
N ASP A 92 -4.91 -15.39 -7.67
CA ASP A 92 -4.92 -15.23 -6.22
C ASP A 92 -4.40 -13.84 -5.82
N PRO A 93 -5.07 -13.17 -4.87
CA PRO A 93 -4.66 -11.85 -4.43
C PRO A 93 -3.30 -11.90 -3.70
N VAL A 94 -2.45 -10.93 -3.97
CA VAL A 94 -1.16 -10.75 -3.28
C VAL A 94 -1.36 -9.78 -2.11
N MET A 95 -1.35 -10.30 -0.89
CA MET A 95 -1.51 -9.47 0.31
C MET A 95 -0.15 -8.88 0.76
N PRO A 96 -0.10 -7.64 1.28
CA PRO A 96 -1.24 -6.75 1.55
C PRO A 96 -1.70 -5.89 0.36
N ASP A 97 -1.00 -5.92 -0.78
CA ASP A 97 -1.17 -4.95 -1.88
C ASP A 97 -2.59 -4.99 -2.49
N ASP A 98 -3.17 -6.18 -2.59
CA ASP A 98 -4.52 -6.36 -3.15
C ASP A 98 -5.65 -6.28 -2.11
N ALA A 99 -5.35 -5.93 -0.85
CA ALA A 99 -6.36 -5.94 0.22
C ALA A 99 -7.55 -5.02 -0.10
N ASP A 100 -7.30 -3.80 -0.58
CA ASP A 100 -8.36 -2.85 -0.93
C ASP A 100 -9.19 -3.33 -2.12
N ALA A 101 -8.58 -3.97 -3.12
CA ALA A 101 -9.27 -4.56 -4.25
C ALA A 101 -10.18 -5.71 -3.81
N VAL A 102 -9.68 -6.60 -2.95
CA VAL A 102 -10.48 -7.71 -2.38
C VAL A 102 -11.66 -7.19 -1.56
N ILE A 103 -11.47 -6.14 -0.75
CA ILE A 103 -12.54 -5.49 0.00
C ILE A 103 -13.58 -4.91 -0.97
N ALA A 104 -13.15 -4.17 -1.99
CA ALA A 104 -14.04 -3.56 -2.98
C ALA A 104 -14.88 -4.61 -3.74
N MET A 105 -14.28 -5.71 -4.16
CA MET A 105 -14.97 -6.80 -4.86
C MET A 105 -16.00 -7.51 -3.97
N ASN A 106 -15.85 -7.47 -2.65
CA ASN A 106 -16.73 -8.12 -1.68
C ASN A 106 -17.70 -7.17 -0.97
N GLN A 107 -17.97 -6.00 -1.53
CA GLN A 107 -18.89 -5.00 -0.92
C GLN A 107 -20.37 -5.40 -0.93
N PHE A 108 -20.74 -6.42 -1.72
CA PHE A 108 -22.13 -6.82 -1.87
C PHE A 108 -22.48 -8.03 -1.00
N ALA A 109 -23.61 -7.95 -0.29
CA ALA A 109 -24.17 -9.08 0.43
C ALA A 109 -25.62 -9.29 -0.02
N LYS A 110 -26.03 -10.55 -0.18
CA LYS A 110 -27.41 -10.89 -0.49
C LYS A 110 -28.24 -10.85 0.81
N PRO A 111 -29.31 -10.05 0.90
CA PRO A 111 -30.17 -10.00 2.09
C PRO A 111 -30.66 -11.40 2.48
N GLY A 112 -30.61 -11.70 3.78
CA GLY A 112 -31.09 -12.99 4.31
C GLY A 112 -30.20 -14.20 4.05
N LYS A 113 -29.11 -14.08 3.26
CA LYS A 113 -28.17 -15.21 3.04
C LYS A 113 -27.30 -15.41 4.29
N LEU A 114 -27.47 -16.58 4.92
CA LEU A 114 -26.69 -16.99 6.11
C LEU A 114 -25.71 -18.08 5.71
N MET A 115 -24.49 -18.01 6.24
CA MET A 115 -23.48 -19.07 6.18
C MET A 115 -23.25 -19.60 7.59
N ASP A 116 -23.45 -20.91 7.80
CA ASP A 116 -23.02 -21.58 9.03
C ASP A 116 -21.58 -22.09 8.81
N ALA A 117 -20.64 -21.43 9.44
CA ALA A 117 -19.22 -21.76 9.34
C ALA A 117 -18.66 -22.35 10.66
N ARG A 118 -19.51 -22.91 11.50
CA ARG A 118 -19.07 -23.63 12.71
C ARG A 118 -18.23 -24.83 12.30
N GLY A 119 -17.04 -24.97 12.89
CA GLY A 119 -16.11 -26.03 12.52
C GLY A 119 -15.18 -25.72 11.33
N ASN A 120 -15.22 -24.51 10.79
CA ASN A 120 -14.20 -24.05 9.83
C ASN A 120 -13.02 -23.41 10.59
N PRO A 121 -11.88 -24.14 10.72
CA PRO A 121 -10.75 -23.66 11.51
C PRO A 121 -10.09 -22.42 10.92
N ASP A 122 -10.03 -22.32 9.60
CA ASP A 122 -9.39 -21.20 8.91
C ASP A 122 -10.15 -19.89 9.16
N LEU A 123 -11.49 -19.95 9.07
CA LEU A 123 -12.32 -18.78 9.36
C LEU A 123 -12.22 -18.38 10.84
N VAL A 124 -12.22 -19.35 11.75
CA VAL A 124 -12.09 -19.08 13.20
C VAL A 124 -10.75 -18.43 13.52
N THR A 125 -9.66 -18.92 12.92
CA THR A 125 -8.32 -18.35 13.08
C THR A 125 -8.26 -16.91 12.55
N ALA A 126 -8.77 -16.68 11.35
CA ALA A 126 -8.81 -15.34 10.76
C ALA A 126 -9.63 -14.35 11.59
N LEU A 127 -10.79 -14.79 12.13
CA LEU A 127 -11.61 -13.96 13.01
C LEU A 127 -10.92 -13.61 14.33
N ALA A 128 -10.21 -14.58 14.93
CA ALA A 128 -9.45 -14.35 16.16
C ALA A 128 -8.32 -13.34 15.95
N GLU A 129 -7.62 -13.46 14.83
CA GLU A 129 -6.54 -12.53 14.47
C GLU A 129 -7.08 -11.11 14.18
N TYR A 130 -8.17 -11.00 13.43
CA TYR A 130 -8.85 -9.73 13.18
C TYR A 130 -9.27 -9.04 14.49
N GLU A 131 -9.83 -9.80 15.45
CA GLU A 131 -10.20 -9.28 16.76
C GLU A 131 -8.98 -8.85 17.58
N ARG A 132 -7.90 -9.64 17.56
CA ARG A 132 -6.63 -9.32 18.23
C ARG A 132 -6.08 -7.99 17.73
N LEU A 133 -5.94 -7.83 16.42
CA LEU A 133 -5.47 -6.60 15.80
C LEU A 133 -6.37 -5.40 16.11
N GLY A 134 -7.69 -5.60 16.15
CA GLY A 134 -8.62 -4.55 16.54
C GLY A 134 -8.48 -4.10 18.00
N LYS A 135 -8.10 -5.01 18.92
CA LYS A 135 -7.80 -4.67 20.32
C LYS A 135 -6.49 -3.90 20.43
N GLU A 136 -5.45 -4.33 19.72
CA GLU A 136 -4.15 -3.65 19.69
C GLU A 136 -4.26 -2.25 19.10
N GLY A 137 -4.99 -2.10 17.98
CA GLY A 137 -5.25 -0.78 17.40
C GLY A 137 -5.89 0.18 18.38
N ARG A 138 -6.93 -0.24 19.10
CA ARG A 138 -7.56 0.59 20.14
C ARG A 138 -6.59 0.98 21.25
N LYS A 139 -5.74 0.05 21.70
CA LYS A 139 -4.74 0.33 22.73
C LYS A 139 -3.73 1.39 22.26
N ILE A 140 -3.26 1.26 21.02
CA ILE A 140 -2.34 2.24 20.41
C ILE A 140 -3.02 3.61 20.29
N ASP A 141 -4.29 3.67 19.90
CA ASP A 141 -5.03 4.92 19.80
C ASP A 141 -5.22 5.59 21.17
N GLU A 142 -5.47 4.81 22.22
CA GLU A 142 -5.54 5.32 23.60
C GLU A 142 -4.17 5.87 24.05
N GLU A 143 -3.08 5.15 23.81
CA GLU A 143 -1.73 5.61 24.11
C GLU A 143 -1.38 6.91 23.36
N ARG A 144 -1.72 6.98 22.05
CA ARG A 144 -1.53 8.20 21.25
C ARG A 144 -2.35 9.38 21.79
N LYS A 145 -3.57 9.13 22.25
CA LYS A 145 -4.43 10.16 22.86
C LYS A 145 -3.80 10.73 24.12
N VAL A 146 -3.22 9.88 24.99
CA VAL A 146 -2.49 10.31 26.18
C VAL A 146 -1.30 11.17 25.78
N ARG A 147 -0.46 10.71 24.84
CA ARG A 147 0.71 11.50 24.36
C ARG A 147 0.32 12.83 23.74
N LYS A 148 -0.81 12.87 23.02
CA LYS A 148 -1.36 14.13 22.49
C LYS A 148 -1.74 15.08 23.62
N ALA A 149 -2.35 14.59 24.70
CA ALA A 149 -2.70 15.41 25.85
C ALA A 149 -1.44 15.96 26.54
N ASP A 150 -0.42 15.14 26.77
CA ASP A 150 0.86 15.56 27.33
C ASP A 150 1.50 16.65 26.46
N LEU A 151 1.53 16.47 25.13
CA LEU A 151 2.08 17.46 24.21
C LEU A 151 1.30 18.79 24.26
N LEU A 152 -0.04 18.75 24.30
CA LEU A 152 -0.85 19.95 24.39
C LEU A 152 -0.63 20.70 25.71
N GLN A 153 -0.39 20.00 26.81
CA GLN A 153 0.01 20.65 28.09
C GLN A 153 1.38 21.32 28.00
N LEU A 154 2.35 20.68 27.32
CA LEU A 154 3.68 21.23 27.17
C LEU A 154 3.73 22.46 26.27
N ILE A 155 2.97 22.47 25.18
CA ILE A 155 2.95 23.60 24.25
C ILE A 155 2.02 24.75 24.70
N GLY A 156 1.09 24.52 25.63
CA GLY A 156 0.18 25.52 26.14
C GLY A 156 -0.69 26.14 25.03
N ASP A 157 -0.72 27.43 24.93
CA ASP A 157 -1.50 28.22 23.97
C ASP A 157 -0.74 28.55 22.66
N HIS A 158 0.44 27.93 22.44
CA HIS A 158 1.22 28.18 21.25
C HIS A 158 0.63 27.49 20.02
N GLU A 159 0.39 28.27 18.97
CA GLU A 159 -0.12 27.76 17.69
C GLU A 159 0.93 26.99 16.89
N LYS A 160 2.21 27.37 17.03
CA LYS A 160 3.31 26.72 16.32
C LYS A 160 4.52 26.54 17.25
N VAL A 161 5.08 25.34 17.24
CA VAL A 161 6.27 25.01 18.03
C VAL A 161 7.29 24.31 17.13
N ILE A 162 8.55 24.71 17.26
CA ILE A 162 9.70 24.09 16.58
C ILE A 162 10.56 23.43 17.66
N ALA A 163 10.83 22.15 17.52
CA ALA A 163 11.70 21.36 18.36
C ALA A 163 12.71 20.60 17.50
N ASP A 164 13.72 20.00 18.10
CA ASP A 164 14.73 19.23 17.38
C ASP A 164 14.10 18.09 16.59
N GLY A 165 14.17 18.19 15.26
CA GLY A 165 13.60 17.21 14.33
C GLY A 165 12.08 17.25 14.16
N PHE A 166 11.35 18.17 14.83
CA PHE A 166 9.89 18.23 14.81
C PHE A 166 9.35 19.65 14.66
N THR A 167 8.21 19.77 14.02
CA THR A 167 7.39 20.99 14.02
C THR A 167 5.97 20.62 14.40
N ILE A 168 5.38 21.34 15.36
CA ILE A 168 3.98 21.19 15.76
C ILE A 168 3.19 22.37 15.20
N SER A 169 2.03 22.08 14.59
CA SER A 169 1.02 23.07 14.22
C SER A 169 -0.27 22.73 14.98
N ALA A 170 -0.70 23.64 15.86
CA ALA A 170 -1.84 23.47 16.76
C ALA A 170 -2.79 24.68 16.69
N GLY A 171 -2.95 25.26 15.50
CA GLY A 171 -3.81 26.41 15.28
C GLY A 171 -5.29 26.10 15.46
N MET A 172 -6.06 27.10 15.87
CA MET A 172 -7.51 26.99 15.98
C MET A 172 -8.18 26.88 14.63
N VAL A 173 -9.04 25.89 14.44
CA VAL A 173 -9.94 25.77 13.28
C VAL A 173 -11.32 26.28 13.69
N GLY A 174 -11.83 27.26 12.95
CA GLY A 174 -13.16 27.80 13.20
C GLY A 174 -14.29 26.77 12.97
N PRO A 175 -15.47 27.01 13.52
CA PRO A 175 -16.61 26.14 13.28
C PRO A 175 -16.99 26.11 11.81
N ALA A 176 -17.26 24.93 11.28
CA ALA A 176 -17.76 24.73 9.92
C ALA A 176 -18.89 23.70 9.91
N THR A 177 -19.91 23.94 9.08
CA THR A 177 -20.94 22.94 8.80
C THR A 177 -20.47 22.07 7.63
N VAL A 178 -20.35 20.77 7.86
CA VAL A 178 -19.98 19.79 6.81
C VAL A 178 -21.21 18.95 6.49
N SER A 179 -21.62 18.96 5.22
CA SER A 179 -22.64 18.03 4.70
C SER A 179 -22.00 17.19 3.59
N TYR A 180 -22.25 15.89 3.62
CA TYR A 180 -21.81 14.98 2.58
C TYR A 180 -22.86 13.90 2.32
N GLU A 181 -22.97 13.48 1.08
CA GLU A 181 -23.73 12.28 0.71
C GLU A 181 -22.84 11.06 0.86
N ARG A 182 -23.40 9.99 1.37
CA ARG A 182 -22.72 8.71 1.53
C ARG A 182 -23.43 7.63 0.74
N GLU A 183 -22.72 6.98 -0.14
CA GLU A 183 -23.22 5.79 -0.82
C GLU A 183 -23.43 4.62 0.14
N GLY A 184 -24.32 3.69 -0.25
CA GLY A 184 -24.55 2.45 0.49
C GLY A 184 -23.27 1.60 0.52
N TYR A 185 -22.99 0.97 1.66
CA TYR A 185 -21.82 0.11 1.82
C TYR A 185 -22.16 -1.13 2.65
N ARG A 186 -21.37 -2.20 2.46
CA ARG A 186 -21.48 -3.41 3.28
C ARG A 186 -20.84 -3.16 4.64
N ALA A 187 -21.66 -3.14 5.71
CA ALA A 187 -21.13 -3.03 7.06
C ALA A 187 -20.49 -4.37 7.49
N PHE A 188 -19.21 -4.33 7.81
CA PHE A 188 -18.48 -5.49 8.34
C PHE A 188 -18.27 -5.33 9.85
N ARG A 189 -18.83 -6.25 10.65
CA ARG A 189 -18.73 -6.23 12.10
C ARG A 189 -18.49 -7.64 12.61
N VAL A 190 -17.52 -7.81 13.49
CA VAL A 190 -17.21 -9.06 14.18
C VAL A 190 -17.60 -8.94 15.64
N PHE A 191 -18.36 -9.91 16.15
CA PHE A 191 -18.77 -9.97 17.56
C PHE A 191 -18.26 -11.28 18.17
N ALA A 192 -17.32 -11.19 19.11
CA ALA A 192 -16.90 -12.33 19.89
C ALA A 192 -18.02 -12.72 20.87
N LYS A 193 -18.43 -13.99 20.88
CA LYS A 193 -19.33 -14.51 21.90
C LYS A 193 -18.56 -14.64 23.21
N LYS A 194 -19.09 -14.07 24.31
CA LYS A 194 -18.57 -14.37 25.65
C LYS A 194 -18.78 -15.86 25.89
N VAL A 195 -17.70 -16.61 26.11
CA VAL A 195 -17.80 -17.98 26.64
C VAL A 195 -18.38 -17.84 28.03
N ALA A 196 -19.59 -18.36 28.25
CA ALA A 196 -20.15 -18.46 29.59
C ALA A 196 -19.16 -19.28 30.45
N ALA A 197 -18.67 -18.70 31.55
CA ALA A 197 -17.90 -19.44 32.51
C ALA A 197 -18.75 -20.64 32.95
N LYS A 198 -18.29 -21.88 32.71
CA LYS A 198 -18.89 -23.05 33.31
C LYS A 198 -18.86 -22.82 34.82
N ALA A 199 -20.04 -22.76 35.45
CA ALA A 199 -20.13 -22.86 36.89
C ALA A 199 -19.46 -24.18 37.29
N ALA A 200 -18.42 -24.07 38.10
CA ALA A 200 -17.82 -25.25 38.74
C ALA A 200 -18.81 -25.70 39.81
N ASP A 201 -19.43 -26.86 39.61
CA ASP A 201 -20.06 -27.64 40.65
C ASP A 201 -19.01 -28.36 41.48
#